data_b773bb7d89828a9ae1f102b796a96d64
#
_entry.id   b773bb7d89828a9ae1f102b796a96d64
#
_cell.length_a   1.000
_cell.length_b   1.000
_cell.length_c   1.000
_cell.angle_alpha   90.00
_cell.angle_beta   90.00
_cell.angle_gamma   90.00
#
_symmetry.space_group_name_H-M   'P 1'
#
loop_
_entity.id
_entity.type
_entity.pdbx_description
1 polymer ?
#
loop_
_entity_poly.entity_id
_entity_poly.type
_entity_poly.pdbx_seq_one_letter_code
_entity_poly.pdbx_strand_id
1 'polypeptide(L)'
;YGVSNGEGLVKVDPDLVPLSAYLGVVGMPGATAWIGLLDHCQPQTGETVVVSAASGAVGGVVGQLAKMQGCRAVGIAGGKAKCEYAVKELGYDACIDYKAGRLYEELKQACPSGIDCYFENVGGPTMDTVFRLLNPFSRVALCGMISDYNLEDPYAVKMMRSLLVNRVKLQGFIVNDRMDLYQRAIRKLGGLVSSGRLKYRESVAEGLQNAPTAFIGLLAGRNFGKQVVKLV
;
A
#
# COMPACT_ATOMS: atom_id res chain seq x y z
N TYR A 1 -4.64 11.57 27.02
CA TYR A 1 -5.00 12.97 26.80
C TYR A 1 -3.74 13.76 26.45
N GLY A 2 -3.85 14.70 25.50
CA GLY A 2 -2.81 15.65 25.12
C GLY A 2 -3.33 17.07 25.21
N VAL A 3 -2.42 18.02 25.37
CA VAL A 3 -2.72 19.45 25.34
C VAL A 3 -2.06 20.04 24.08
N SER A 4 -2.80 20.85 23.32
CA SER A 4 -2.32 21.51 22.11
C SER A 4 -2.84 22.94 22.07
N ASN A 5 -2.06 23.86 21.48
CA ASN A 5 -2.50 25.23 21.17
C ASN A 5 -3.38 25.29 19.90
N GLY A 6 -3.63 24.16 19.25
CA GLY A 6 -4.41 24.07 18.02
C GLY A 6 -3.61 24.28 16.74
N GLU A 7 -2.35 24.67 16.83
CA GLU A 7 -1.50 24.86 15.66
C GLU A 7 -1.24 23.51 14.94
N GLY A 8 -1.36 23.51 13.61
CA GLY A 8 -1.20 22.30 12.81
C GLY A 8 -2.36 21.31 12.84
N LEU A 9 -3.42 21.58 13.62
CA LEU A 9 -4.62 20.75 13.63
C LEU A 9 -5.48 21.04 12.39
N VAL A 10 -6.00 19.96 11.79
CA VAL A 10 -6.92 20.03 10.65
C VAL A 10 -8.29 19.51 11.11
N LYS A 11 -9.32 20.33 10.94
CA LYS A 11 -10.69 19.89 11.21
C LYS A 11 -11.11 18.88 10.15
N VAL A 12 -11.61 17.72 10.59
CA VAL A 12 -12.18 16.69 9.73
C VAL A 12 -13.71 16.80 9.69
N ASP A 13 -14.30 16.28 8.61
CA ASP A 13 -15.75 16.30 8.38
C ASP A 13 -16.35 14.91 8.67
N PRO A 14 -17.04 14.72 9.79
CA PRO A 14 -17.63 13.44 10.15
C PRO A 14 -18.83 13.05 9.28
N ASP A 15 -19.44 14.00 8.56
CA ASP A 15 -20.59 13.77 7.67
C ASP A 15 -20.13 13.24 6.31
N LEU A 16 -18.87 13.49 5.93
CA LEU A 16 -18.31 13.01 4.67
C LEU A 16 -17.96 11.52 4.74
N VAL A 17 -17.23 11.12 5.78
CA VAL A 17 -16.78 9.73 6.01
C VAL A 17 -16.64 9.48 7.52
N PRO A 18 -16.68 8.20 7.99
CA PRO A 18 -16.41 7.86 9.39
C PRO A 18 -15.08 8.44 9.88
N LEU A 19 -15.02 8.90 11.14
CA LEU A 19 -13.81 9.52 11.71
C LEU A 19 -12.58 8.63 11.63
N SER A 20 -12.72 7.32 11.79
CA SER A 20 -11.62 6.35 11.67
C SER A 20 -10.98 6.36 10.28
N ALA A 21 -11.75 6.64 9.22
CA ALA A 21 -11.24 6.72 7.84
C ALA A 21 -10.15 7.80 7.68
N TYR A 22 -10.18 8.87 8.49
CA TYR A 22 -9.14 9.92 8.50
C TYR A 22 -7.80 9.46 9.08
N LEU A 23 -7.78 8.32 9.81
CA LEU A 23 -6.54 7.66 10.24
C LEU A 23 -5.99 6.70 9.17
N GLY A 24 -6.74 6.46 8.11
CA GLY A 24 -6.44 5.46 7.08
C GLY A 24 -6.64 5.99 5.66
N VAL A 25 -7.71 5.52 5.02
CA VAL A 25 -7.99 5.72 3.58
C VAL A 25 -8.15 7.20 3.18
N VAL A 26 -8.65 8.06 4.04
CA VAL A 26 -8.81 9.52 3.82
C VAL A 26 -7.78 10.31 4.64
N GLY A 27 -6.69 9.67 5.07
CA GLY A 27 -5.60 10.26 5.84
C GLY A 27 -4.24 9.97 5.21
N MET A 28 -3.22 9.93 6.06
CA MET A 28 -1.84 9.72 5.61
C MET A 28 -1.66 8.45 4.75
N PRO A 29 -2.19 7.27 5.10
CA PRO A 29 -2.03 6.08 4.25
C PRO A 29 -2.66 6.23 2.85
N GLY A 30 -3.85 6.84 2.78
CA GLY A 30 -4.50 7.13 1.50
C GLY A 30 -3.72 8.13 0.64
N ALA A 31 -3.26 9.24 1.24
CA ALA A 31 -2.42 10.23 0.56
C ALA A 31 -1.10 9.63 0.08
N THR A 32 -0.49 8.75 0.89
CA THR A 32 0.71 7.99 0.51
C THR A 32 0.46 7.13 -0.73
N ALA A 33 -0.65 6.40 -0.75
CA ALA A 33 -1.05 5.61 -1.92
C ALA A 33 -1.25 6.48 -3.16
N TRP A 34 -1.94 7.60 -3.02
CA TRP A 34 -2.21 8.55 -4.10
C TRP A 34 -0.92 9.12 -4.69
N ILE A 35 -0.04 9.67 -3.84
CA ILE A 35 1.21 10.31 -4.26
C ILE A 35 2.16 9.27 -4.87
N GLY A 36 2.41 8.16 -4.18
CA GLY A 36 3.33 7.14 -4.67
C GLY A 36 2.90 6.53 -5.99
N LEU A 37 1.59 6.32 -6.20
CA LEU A 37 1.10 5.77 -7.46
C LEU A 37 1.04 6.84 -8.56
N LEU A 38 0.39 7.97 -8.31
CA LEU A 38 0.04 8.91 -9.38
C LEU A 38 1.12 9.96 -9.66
N ASP A 39 1.98 10.28 -8.68
CA ASP A 39 3.07 11.24 -8.86
C ASP A 39 4.43 10.56 -9.16
N HIS A 40 4.72 9.43 -8.50
CA HIS A 40 5.99 8.73 -8.69
C HIS A 40 5.94 7.61 -9.74
N CYS A 41 4.97 6.69 -9.67
CA CYS A 41 4.82 5.62 -10.66
C CYS A 41 4.20 6.10 -11.97
N GLN A 42 3.23 7.02 -11.93
CA GLN A 42 2.55 7.57 -13.11
C GLN A 42 2.08 6.48 -14.08
N PRO A 43 1.28 5.50 -13.62
CA PRO A 43 0.91 4.36 -14.43
C PRO A 43 0.06 4.77 -15.62
N GLN A 44 0.29 4.14 -16.78
CA GLN A 44 -0.48 4.34 -17.98
C GLN A 44 -1.52 3.24 -18.17
N THR A 45 -2.63 3.56 -18.84
CA THR A 45 -3.67 2.56 -19.15
C THR A 45 -3.07 1.34 -19.86
N GLY A 46 -3.41 0.15 -19.40
CA GLY A 46 -2.91 -1.12 -19.92
C GLY A 46 -1.63 -1.63 -19.25
N GLU A 47 -0.93 -0.80 -18.48
CA GLU A 47 0.25 -1.25 -17.72
C GLU A 47 -0.10 -2.17 -16.55
N THR A 48 0.90 -2.95 -16.12
CA THR A 48 0.80 -3.82 -14.95
C THR A 48 1.40 -3.13 -13.73
N VAL A 49 0.58 -2.95 -12.70
CA VAL A 49 0.97 -2.41 -11.38
C VAL A 49 0.99 -3.54 -10.36
N VAL A 50 2.16 -3.83 -9.79
CA VAL A 50 2.31 -4.76 -8.67
C VAL A 50 2.35 -3.98 -7.36
N VAL A 51 1.71 -4.53 -6.32
CA VAL A 51 1.60 -3.88 -5.00
C VAL A 51 1.92 -4.88 -3.91
N SER A 52 2.97 -4.64 -3.12
CA SER A 52 3.24 -5.43 -1.92
C SER A 52 2.36 -4.96 -0.75
N ALA A 53 2.04 -5.85 0.19
CA ALA A 53 1.07 -5.64 1.27
C ALA A 53 -0.31 -5.15 0.74
N ALA A 54 -0.81 -5.78 -0.33
CA ALA A 54 -1.96 -5.36 -1.11
C ALA A 54 -3.26 -5.23 -0.30
N SER A 55 -3.41 -5.96 0.81
CA SER A 55 -4.59 -5.87 1.69
C SER A 55 -4.43 -4.85 2.82
N GLY A 56 -3.30 -4.13 2.88
CA GLY A 56 -2.99 -3.16 3.92
C GLY A 56 -3.64 -1.78 3.69
N ALA A 57 -3.41 -0.87 4.62
CA ALA A 57 -4.00 0.48 4.58
C ALA A 57 -3.57 1.31 3.36
N VAL A 58 -2.33 1.16 2.91
CA VAL A 58 -1.79 1.81 1.70
C VAL A 58 -2.08 0.95 0.47
N GLY A 59 -1.64 -0.32 0.48
CA GLY A 59 -1.76 -1.21 -0.68
C GLY A 59 -3.20 -1.38 -1.16
N GLY A 60 -4.17 -1.49 -0.22
CA GLY A 60 -5.59 -1.60 -0.56
C GLY A 60 -6.14 -0.39 -1.34
N VAL A 61 -5.57 0.79 -1.14
CA VAL A 61 -5.90 1.99 -1.91
C VAL A 61 -5.19 2.00 -3.27
N VAL A 62 -3.90 1.67 -3.28
CA VAL A 62 -3.08 1.65 -4.51
C VAL A 62 -3.69 0.79 -5.61
N GLY A 63 -4.09 -0.45 -5.29
CA GLY A 63 -4.67 -1.34 -6.29
C GLY A 63 -5.95 -0.82 -6.91
N GLN A 64 -6.84 -0.26 -6.09
CA GLN A 64 -8.08 0.34 -6.59
C GLN A 64 -7.82 1.58 -7.45
N LEU A 65 -6.89 2.44 -7.07
CA LEU A 65 -6.48 3.58 -7.89
C LEU A 65 -5.85 3.11 -9.21
N ALA A 66 -5.01 2.07 -9.20
CA ALA A 66 -4.46 1.49 -10.42
C ALA A 66 -5.56 0.97 -11.37
N LYS A 67 -6.58 0.29 -10.82
CA LYS A 67 -7.75 -0.13 -11.61
C LYS A 67 -8.51 1.05 -12.18
N MET A 68 -8.67 2.15 -11.44
CA MET A 68 -9.32 3.38 -11.94
C MET A 68 -8.51 4.05 -13.06
N GLN A 69 -7.19 3.82 -13.14
CA GLN A 69 -6.33 4.28 -14.25
C GLN A 69 -6.35 3.32 -15.45
N GLY A 70 -7.14 2.25 -15.41
CA GLY A 70 -7.19 1.25 -16.49
C GLY A 70 -6.00 0.29 -16.51
N CYS A 71 -5.31 0.15 -15.39
CA CYS A 71 -4.18 -0.76 -15.25
C CYS A 71 -4.61 -2.18 -14.83
N ARG A 72 -3.75 -3.15 -15.11
CA ARG A 72 -3.78 -4.44 -14.44
C ARG A 72 -3.16 -4.28 -13.05
N ALA A 73 -3.91 -4.62 -12.01
CA ALA A 73 -3.45 -4.56 -10.62
C ALA A 73 -3.19 -5.97 -10.08
N VAL A 74 -1.95 -6.25 -9.66
CA VAL A 74 -1.56 -7.54 -9.07
C VAL A 74 -1.05 -7.31 -7.66
N GLY A 75 -1.68 -7.97 -6.68
CA GLY A 75 -1.34 -7.84 -5.27
C GLY A 75 -0.38 -8.93 -4.79
N ILE A 76 0.38 -8.63 -3.75
CA ILE A 76 1.12 -9.60 -2.94
C ILE A 76 0.66 -9.41 -1.50
N ALA A 77 0.17 -10.47 -0.86
CA ALA A 77 -0.30 -10.42 0.53
C ALA A 77 0.03 -11.73 1.27
N GLY A 78 -0.11 -11.73 2.59
CA GLY A 78 0.20 -12.91 3.41
C GLY A 78 -1.04 -13.66 3.84
N GLY A 79 -1.29 -14.80 3.21
CA GLY A 79 -2.39 -15.70 3.51
C GLY A 79 -3.57 -15.58 2.54
N LYS A 80 -4.19 -16.72 2.27
CA LYS A 80 -5.29 -16.87 1.32
C LYS A 80 -6.43 -15.86 1.52
N ALA A 81 -6.86 -15.66 2.76
CA ALA A 81 -7.97 -14.76 3.07
C ALA A 81 -7.68 -13.30 2.65
N LYS A 82 -6.43 -12.82 2.81
CA LYS A 82 -6.01 -11.48 2.38
C LYS A 82 -5.96 -11.37 0.87
N CYS A 83 -5.50 -12.40 0.18
CA CYS A 83 -5.48 -12.44 -1.28
C CYS A 83 -6.91 -12.47 -1.85
N GLU A 84 -7.80 -13.29 -1.29
CA GLU A 84 -9.19 -13.32 -1.70
C GLU A 84 -9.90 -11.97 -1.51
N TYR A 85 -9.65 -11.30 -0.40
CA TYR A 85 -10.18 -9.95 -0.15
C TYR A 85 -9.67 -8.94 -1.18
N ALA A 86 -8.37 -8.97 -1.49
CA ALA A 86 -7.80 -8.06 -2.48
C ALA A 86 -8.48 -8.24 -3.86
N VAL A 87 -8.73 -9.47 -4.27
CA VAL A 87 -9.38 -9.77 -5.56
C VAL A 87 -10.89 -9.45 -5.51
N LYS A 88 -11.61 -10.02 -4.53
CA LYS A 88 -13.09 -9.97 -4.52
C LYS A 88 -13.64 -8.61 -4.10
N GLU A 89 -12.98 -7.94 -3.16
CA GLU A 89 -13.48 -6.69 -2.59
C GLU A 89 -12.77 -5.45 -3.11
N LEU A 90 -11.44 -5.50 -3.29
CA LEU A 90 -10.65 -4.36 -3.75
C LEU A 90 -10.46 -4.32 -5.27
N GLY A 91 -10.88 -5.37 -6.00
CA GLY A 91 -10.87 -5.41 -7.45
C GLY A 91 -9.50 -5.63 -8.09
N TYR A 92 -8.53 -6.18 -7.36
CA TYR A 92 -7.29 -6.65 -7.97
C TYR A 92 -7.56 -7.76 -8.99
N ASP A 93 -6.81 -7.78 -10.08
CA ASP A 93 -6.93 -8.83 -11.10
C ASP A 93 -6.37 -10.17 -10.63
N ALA A 94 -5.37 -10.13 -9.75
CA ALA A 94 -4.80 -11.29 -9.06
C ALA A 94 -4.15 -10.85 -7.74
N CYS A 95 -4.01 -11.78 -6.80
CA CYS A 95 -3.22 -11.56 -5.60
C CYS A 95 -2.51 -12.84 -5.20
N ILE A 96 -1.20 -12.75 -4.99
CA ILE A 96 -0.31 -13.87 -4.69
C ILE A 96 -0.08 -13.96 -3.19
N ASP A 97 -0.25 -15.16 -2.64
CA ASP A 97 0.13 -15.46 -1.26
C ASP A 97 1.62 -15.77 -1.16
N TYR A 98 2.42 -14.78 -0.70
CA TYR A 98 3.87 -14.97 -0.57
C TYR A 98 4.25 -16.10 0.42
N LYS A 99 3.32 -16.48 1.32
CA LYS A 99 3.53 -17.54 2.30
C LYS A 99 3.39 -18.96 1.69
N ALA A 100 2.82 -19.07 0.48
CA ALA A 100 2.69 -20.33 -0.22
C ALA A 100 4.02 -20.85 -0.81
N GLY A 101 5.10 -20.07 -0.78
CA GLY A 101 6.45 -20.49 -1.18
C GLY A 101 6.72 -20.50 -2.68
N ARG A 102 5.79 -20.02 -3.53
CA ARG A 102 5.89 -20.01 -5.00
C ARG A 102 5.73 -18.61 -5.60
N LEU A 103 6.19 -17.60 -4.87
CA LEU A 103 5.95 -16.18 -5.22
C LEU A 103 6.41 -15.84 -6.65
N TYR A 104 7.60 -16.31 -7.06
CA TYR A 104 8.14 -15.98 -8.38
C TYR A 104 7.28 -16.55 -9.52
N GLU A 105 6.96 -17.83 -9.45
CA GLU A 105 6.19 -18.55 -10.47
C GLU A 105 4.78 -17.99 -10.61
N GLU A 106 4.11 -17.77 -9.49
CA GLU A 106 2.75 -17.25 -9.47
C GLU A 106 2.71 -15.79 -9.91
N LEU A 107 3.70 -14.97 -9.50
CA LEU A 107 3.80 -13.57 -9.94
C LEU A 107 4.10 -13.48 -11.43
N LYS A 108 5.00 -14.33 -11.96
CA LYS A 108 5.29 -14.40 -13.39
C LYS A 108 4.05 -14.77 -14.21
N GLN A 109 3.24 -15.71 -13.71
CA GLN A 109 1.98 -16.10 -14.35
C GLN A 109 0.94 -14.96 -14.27
N ALA A 110 0.87 -14.24 -13.15
CA ALA A 110 -0.06 -13.12 -12.99
C ALA A 110 0.33 -11.88 -13.79
N CYS A 111 1.62 -11.75 -14.13
CA CYS A 111 2.18 -10.62 -14.90
C CYS A 111 2.79 -11.11 -16.22
N PRO A 112 1.99 -11.62 -17.18
CA PRO A 112 2.52 -12.25 -18.42
C PRO A 112 3.30 -11.26 -19.28
N SER A 113 3.01 -9.96 -19.22
CA SER A 113 3.70 -8.89 -19.94
C SER A 113 4.78 -8.22 -19.11
N GLY A 114 5.16 -8.77 -17.94
CA GLY A 114 6.08 -8.14 -17.01
C GLY A 114 5.42 -7.10 -16.12
N ILE A 115 6.24 -6.29 -15.43
CA ILE A 115 5.80 -5.32 -14.41
C ILE A 115 6.28 -3.93 -14.81
N ASP A 116 5.36 -3.00 -14.99
CA ASP A 116 5.64 -1.62 -15.38
C ASP A 116 5.75 -0.67 -14.18
N CYS A 117 4.92 -0.91 -13.15
CA CYS A 117 4.95 -0.17 -11.90
C CYS A 117 5.00 -1.12 -10.71
N TYR A 118 5.82 -0.79 -9.73
CA TYR A 118 5.85 -1.48 -8.45
C TYR A 118 5.68 -0.51 -7.29
N PHE A 119 4.65 -0.73 -6.49
CA PHE A 119 4.44 0.00 -5.25
C PHE A 119 4.93 -0.85 -4.08
N GLU A 120 6.06 -0.46 -3.51
CA GLU A 120 6.78 -1.25 -2.52
C GLU A 120 6.52 -0.79 -1.10
N ASN A 121 6.05 -1.72 -0.25
CA ASN A 121 5.77 -1.51 1.17
C ASN A 121 6.54 -2.46 2.08
N VAL A 122 7.18 -3.51 1.56
CA VAL A 122 7.63 -4.67 2.33
C VAL A 122 9.14 -4.81 2.39
N GLY A 123 9.84 -4.71 1.27
CA GLY A 123 11.28 -4.99 1.18
C GLY A 123 11.61 -6.48 1.10
N GLY A 124 12.83 -6.81 1.47
CA GLY A 124 13.30 -8.18 1.63
C GLY A 124 13.21 -9.07 0.38
N PRO A 125 13.05 -10.39 0.56
CA PRO A 125 12.95 -11.35 -0.56
C PRO A 125 11.77 -11.09 -1.51
N THR A 126 10.70 -10.43 -1.02
CA THR A 126 9.54 -10.06 -1.85
C THR A 126 9.96 -9.04 -2.90
N MET A 127 10.65 -7.99 -2.49
CA MET A 127 11.17 -6.95 -3.39
C MET A 127 12.13 -7.53 -4.43
N ASP A 128 13.06 -8.39 -4.02
CA ASP A 128 13.98 -9.07 -4.94
C ASP A 128 13.25 -9.93 -5.98
N THR A 129 12.18 -10.59 -5.57
CA THR A 129 11.36 -11.40 -6.48
C THR A 129 10.69 -10.52 -7.53
N VAL A 130 10.11 -9.40 -7.14
CA VAL A 130 9.48 -8.44 -8.07
C VAL A 130 10.52 -7.84 -9.02
N PHE A 131 11.72 -7.49 -8.54
CA PHE A 131 12.78 -6.90 -9.37
C PHE A 131 13.21 -7.80 -10.53
N ARG A 132 13.04 -9.12 -10.43
CA ARG A 132 13.34 -10.07 -11.51
C ARG A 132 12.37 -9.99 -12.69
N LEU A 133 11.19 -9.39 -12.49
CA LEU A 133 10.09 -9.33 -13.47
C LEU A 133 9.80 -7.91 -13.97
N LEU A 134 10.61 -6.92 -13.58
CA LEU A 134 10.45 -5.53 -13.99
C LEU A 134 10.74 -5.36 -15.49
N ASN A 135 9.87 -4.65 -16.16
CA ASN A 135 10.03 -4.24 -17.55
C ASN A 135 11.11 -3.16 -17.71
N PRO A 136 11.70 -3.00 -18.89
CA PRO A 136 12.52 -1.83 -19.19
C PRO A 136 11.75 -0.53 -18.94
N PHE A 137 12.42 0.44 -18.29
CA PHE A 137 11.86 1.75 -17.91
C PHE A 137 10.70 1.69 -16.91
N SER A 138 10.57 0.58 -16.17
CA SER A 138 9.60 0.48 -15.08
C SER A 138 9.88 1.48 -13.95
N ARG A 139 8.87 1.73 -13.14
CA ARG A 139 8.92 2.71 -12.04
C ARG A 139 8.59 2.03 -10.72
N VAL A 140 9.40 2.27 -9.71
CA VAL A 140 9.25 1.72 -8.36
C VAL A 140 9.06 2.86 -7.38
N ALA A 141 7.89 2.94 -6.76
CA ALA A 141 7.64 3.82 -5.61
C ALA A 141 7.99 3.08 -4.32
N LEU A 142 9.12 3.42 -3.71
CA LEU A 142 9.58 2.83 -2.46
C LEU A 142 8.95 3.57 -1.29
N CYS A 143 7.84 3.04 -0.80
CA CYS A 143 7.03 3.60 0.27
C CYS A 143 7.48 3.11 1.65
N GLY A 144 7.92 1.86 1.75
CA GLY A 144 8.33 1.26 3.01
C GLY A 144 9.00 -0.09 2.84
N MET A 145 9.66 -0.54 3.90
CA MET A 145 10.38 -1.80 3.97
C MET A 145 10.08 -2.49 5.29
N ILE A 146 8.78 -2.78 5.55
CA ILE A 146 8.32 -3.25 6.87
C ILE A 146 8.97 -4.58 7.28
N SER A 147 9.47 -5.40 6.34
CA SER A 147 10.19 -6.63 6.65
C SER A 147 11.50 -6.38 7.40
N ASP A 148 12.08 -5.18 7.25
CA ASP A 148 13.41 -4.86 7.78
C ASP A 148 13.36 -4.06 9.09
N TYR A 149 12.18 -3.50 9.47
CA TYR A 149 12.07 -2.55 10.59
C TYR A 149 12.53 -3.10 11.95
N ASN A 150 12.50 -4.41 12.15
CA ASN A 150 12.91 -5.04 13.39
C ASN A 150 14.13 -5.97 13.21
N LEU A 151 14.82 -5.90 12.07
CA LEU A 151 16.02 -6.68 11.85
C LEU A 151 17.25 -5.91 12.36
N GLU A 152 18.15 -6.60 13.06
CA GLU A 152 19.46 -6.06 13.42
C GLU A 152 20.31 -5.85 12.17
N ASP A 153 20.30 -6.85 11.27
CA ASP A 153 20.95 -6.79 9.97
C ASP A 153 19.88 -6.62 8.87
N PRO A 154 19.77 -5.45 8.22
CA PRO A 154 18.86 -5.24 7.11
C PRO A 154 19.10 -6.21 5.96
N TYR A 155 18.04 -6.58 5.25
CA TYR A 155 18.15 -7.48 4.11
C TYR A 155 19.01 -6.87 3.00
N ALA A 156 20.08 -7.60 2.61
CA ALA A 156 20.94 -7.21 1.51
C ALA A 156 20.22 -7.50 0.17
N VAL A 157 19.80 -6.43 -0.54
CA VAL A 157 19.13 -6.53 -1.84
C VAL A 157 20.04 -7.18 -2.87
N LYS A 158 19.61 -8.30 -3.46
CA LYS A 158 20.40 -9.13 -4.39
C LYS A 158 20.17 -8.78 -5.84
N MET A 159 18.98 -8.27 -6.18
CA MET A 159 18.55 -8.04 -7.57
C MET A 159 18.78 -6.61 -8.07
N MET A 160 19.69 -5.85 -7.46
CA MET A 160 20.06 -4.49 -7.90
C MET A 160 20.48 -4.41 -9.38
N ARG A 161 21.10 -5.47 -9.92
CA ARG A 161 21.46 -5.54 -11.33
C ARG A 161 20.24 -5.39 -12.25
N SER A 162 19.07 -5.85 -11.84
CA SER A 162 17.83 -5.70 -12.63
C SER A 162 17.47 -4.24 -12.84
N LEU A 163 17.71 -3.37 -11.84
CA LEU A 163 17.44 -1.94 -11.95
C LEU A 163 18.31 -1.28 -13.05
N LEU A 164 19.60 -1.64 -13.09
CA LEU A 164 20.53 -1.16 -14.11
C LEU A 164 20.12 -1.65 -15.50
N VAL A 165 19.94 -2.97 -15.67
CA VAL A 165 19.69 -3.59 -16.98
C VAL A 165 18.35 -3.11 -17.56
N ASN A 166 17.33 -2.95 -16.72
CA ASN A 166 16.03 -2.48 -17.16
C ASN A 166 15.85 -0.95 -17.05
N ARG A 167 16.91 -0.19 -16.71
CA ARG A 167 16.87 1.28 -16.59
C ARG A 167 15.70 1.76 -15.73
N VAL A 168 15.50 1.09 -14.58
CA VAL A 168 14.38 1.31 -13.68
C VAL A 168 14.53 2.63 -12.94
N LYS A 169 13.45 3.41 -12.85
CA LYS A 169 13.36 4.53 -11.92
C LYS A 169 12.89 4.01 -10.57
N LEU A 170 13.77 3.91 -9.58
CA LEU A 170 13.42 3.62 -8.20
C LEU A 170 13.46 4.91 -7.39
N GLN A 171 12.35 5.27 -6.75
CA GLN A 171 12.24 6.50 -5.99
C GLN A 171 11.62 6.23 -4.61
N GLY A 172 12.43 6.50 -3.55
CA GLY A 172 11.93 6.63 -2.20
C GLY A 172 11.18 7.96 -2.02
N PHE A 173 10.16 7.99 -1.19
CA PHE A 173 9.40 9.21 -0.92
C PHE A 173 8.80 9.20 0.50
N ILE A 174 8.63 10.39 1.04
CA ILE A 174 7.89 10.64 2.28
C ILE A 174 6.69 11.51 1.93
N VAL A 175 5.51 11.09 2.36
CA VAL A 175 4.25 11.76 2.00
C VAL A 175 4.21 13.24 2.40
N ASN A 176 4.89 13.61 3.49
CA ASN A 176 4.92 14.99 3.99
C ASN A 176 5.74 15.94 3.11
N ASP A 177 6.59 15.43 2.22
CA ASP A 177 7.35 16.26 1.27
C ASP A 177 6.47 16.89 0.19
N ARG A 178 5.24 16.36 0.03
CA ARG A 178 4.27 16.77 -0.99
C ARG A 178 2.94 17.21 -0.38
N MET A 179 2.99 18.16 0.56
CA MET A 179 1.80 18.71 1.20
C MET A 179 0.85 19.42 0.21
N ASP A 180 1.38 19.91 -0.89
CA ASP A 180 0.60 20.42 -2.04
C ASP A 180 -0.35 19.36 -2.63
N LEU A 181 0.14 18.15 -2.79
CA LEU A 181 -0.66 17.02 -3.29
C LEU A 181 -1.49 16.37 -2.18
N TYR A 182 -1.01 16.40 -0.93
CA TYR A 182 -1.68 15.78 0.21
C TYR A 182 -3.13 16.23 0.34
N GLN A 183 -3.37 17.54 0.39
CA GLN A 183 -4.71 18.10 0.53
C GLN A 183 -5.62 17.77 -0.67
N ARG A 184 -5.05 17.72 -1.86
CA ARG A 184 -5.76 17.29 -3.07
C ARG A 184 -6.15 15.82 -2.99
N ALA A 185 -5.23 14.95 -2.53
CA ALA A 185 -5.45 13.52 -2.36
C ALA A 185 -6.60 13.27 -1.36
N ILE A 186 -6.55 13.89 -0.17
CA ILE A 186 -7.58 13.74 0.87
C ILE A 186 -8.99 14.08 0.33
N ARG A 187 -9.14 15.22 -0.36
CA ARG A 187 -10.43 15.59 -0.94
C ARG A 187 -10.94 14.58 -1.99
N LYS A 188 -10.05 14.09 -2.86
CA LYS A 188 -10.42 13.09 -3.88
C LYS A 188 -10.78 11.74 -3.26
N LEU A 189 -9.97 11.28 -2.31
CA LEU A 189 -10.21 10.02 -1.61
C LEU A 189 -11.49 10.06 -0.78
N GLY A 190 -11.78 11.18 -0.09
CA GLY A 190 -13.02 11.37 0.64
C GLY A 190 -14.24 11.22 -0.27
N GLY A 191 -14.24 11.86 -1.44
CA GLY A 191 -15.31 11.72 -2.43
C GLY A 191 -15.44 10.30 -3.00
N LEU A 192 -14.33 9.57 -3.17
CA LEU A 192 -14.38 8.18 -3.63
C LEU A 192 -14.92 7.24 -2.55
N VAL A 193 -14.57 7.46 -1.29
CA VAL A 193 -15.09 6.66 -0.16
C VAL A 193 -16.57 6.94 0.05
N SER A 194 -16.98 8.20 0.12
CA SER A 194 -18.39 8.56 0.35
C SER A 194 -19.32 8.08 -0.77
N SER A 195 -18.81 7.99 -2.02
CA SER A 195 -19.56 7.43 -3.16
C SER A 195 -19.50 5.89 -3.26
N GLY A 196 -18.84 5.20 -2.34
CA GLY A 196 -18.65 3.74 -2.36
C GLY A 196 -17.72 3.23 -3.46
N ARG A 197 -17.04 4.11 -4.19
CA ARG A 197 -16.11 3.76 -5.27
C ARG A 197 -14.75 3.30 -4.78
N LEU A 198 -14.37 3.65 -3.55
CA LEU A 198 -13.14 3.23 -2.89
C LEU A 198 -13.51 2.50 -1.60
N LYS A 199 -13.17 1.23 -1.53
CA LYS A 199 -13.42 0.36 -0.37
C LYS A 199 -12.20 0.34 0.54
N TYR A 200 -12.42 0.16 1.82
CA TYR A 200 -11.36 -0.03 2.82
C TYR A 200 -11.82 -0.95 3.94
N ARG A 201 -10.89 -1.44 4.72
CA ARG A 201 -11.16 -2.26 5.90
C ARG A 201 -10.29 -1.83 7.06
N GLU A 202 -10.85 -1.93 8.26
CA GLU A 202 -10.17 -1.64 9.51
C GLU A 202 -10.20 -2.86 10.42
N SER A 203 -9.10 -3.09 11.13
CA SER A 203 -9.04 -3.98 12.29
C SER A 203 -9.07 -3.10 13.53
N VAL A 204 -10.13 -3.21 14.32
CA VAL A 204 -10.35 -2.37 15.48
C VAL A 204 -10.00 -3.16 16.74
N ALA A 205 -9.11 -2.62 17.58
CA ALA A 205 -8.88 -3.08 18.94
C ALA A 205 -9.59 -2.11 19.90
N GLU A 206 -10.28 -2.64 20.90
CA GLU A 206 -11.01 -1.84 21.89
C GLU A 206 -10.13 -1.55 23.10
N GLY A 207 -10.08 -0.28 23.52
CA GLY A 207 -9.37 0.19 24.71
C GLY A 207 -7.85 0.37 24.53
N LEU A 208 -7.31 1.38 25.21
CA LEU A 208 -5.89 1.74 25.15
C LEU A 208 -4.96 0.61 25.59
N GLN A 209 -5.38 -0.19 26.56
CA GLN A 209 -4.62 -1.34 27.08
C GLN A 209 -4.28 -2.38 25.99
N ASN A 210 -5.05 -2.44 24.92
CA ASN A 210 -4.83 -3.35 23.79
C ASN A 210 -3.93 -2.78 22.68
N ALA A 211 -3.53 -1.50 22.77
CA ALA A 211 -2.70 -0.87 21.77
C ALA A 211 -1.34 -1.58 21.55
N PRO A 212 -0.59 -2.00 22.61
CA PRO A 212 0.67 -2.72 22.40
C PRO A 212 0.47 -4.06 21.67
N THR A 213 -0.56 -4.83 22.06
CA THR A 213 -0.87 -6.12 21.41
C THR A 213 -1.29 -5.94 19.95
N ALA A 214 -2.09 -4.90 19.65
CA ALA A 214 -2.50 -4.56 18.29
C ALA A 214 -1.30 -4.15 17.44
N PHE A 215 -0.36 -3.38 17.99
CA PHE A 215 0.85 -2.95 17.30
C PHE A 215 1.79 -4.14 17.00
N ILE A 216 2.04 -5.00 17.98
CA ILE A 216 2.81 -6.24 17.78
C ILE A 216 2.12 -7.13 16.73
N GLY A 217 0.78 -7.18 16.77
CA GLY A 217 -0.03 -7.90 15.79
C GLY A 217 0.12 -7.35 14.36
N LEU A 218 0.19 -6.03 14.21
CA LEU A 218 0.44 -5.36 12.94
C LEU A 218 1.79 -5.78 12.33
N LEU A 219 2.87 -5.72 13.12
CA LEU A 219 4.21 -6.12 12.69
C LEU A 219 4.29 -7.63 12.34
N ALA A 220 3.50 -8.45 13.01
CA ALA A 220 3.35 -9.88 12.70
C ALA A 220 2.37 -10.17 11.55
N GLY A 221 1.79 -9.13 10.93
CA GLY A 221 0.84 -9.27 9.81
C GLY A 221 -0.50 -9.89 10.20
N ARG A 222 -0.92 -9.78 11.46
CA ARG A 222 -2.21 -10.33 11.94
C ARG A 222 -3.41 -9.45 11.62
N ASN A 223 -3.19 -8.15 11.43
CA ASN A 223 -4.24 -7.19 11.07
C ASN A 223 -4.76 -7.41 9.65
N PHE A 224 -5.96 -6.89 9.41
CA PHE A 224 -6.58 -6.84 8.10
C PHE A 224 -6.94 -5.37 7.78
N GLY A 225 -6.40 -4.82 6.69
CA GLY A 225 -6.53 -3.40 6.39
C GLY A 225 -5.77 -2.50 7.38
N LYS A 226 -6.36 -1.38 7.75
CA LYS A 226 -5.79 -0.44 8.74
C LYS A 226 -6.03 -0.94 10.17
N GLN A 227 -4.98 -1.05 10.97
CA GLN A 227 -5.11 -1.27 12.41
C GLN A 227 -5.43 0.05 13.10
N VAL A 228 -6.50 0.09 13.87
CA VAL A 228 -6.89 1.21 14.72
C VAL A 228 -7.17 0.73 16.14
N VAL A 229 -7.11 1.65 17.11
CA VAL A 229 -7.49 1.39 18.50
C VAL A 229 -8.59 2.38 18.88
N LYS A 230 -9.75 1.87 19.27
CA LYS A 230 -10.85 2.69 19.74
C LYS A 230 -10.69 2.90 21.24
N LEU A 231 -10.61 4.14 21.66
CA LEU A 231 -10.33 4.50 23.08
C LEU A 231 -11.59 4.67 23.91
N VAL A 232 -12.68 5.09 23.30
CA VAL A 232 -14.01 5.37 23.94
C VAL A 232 -15.12 4.95 22.99
#